data_a2a10ae8a4c7c629ebf66f05104a2ffd
#
_entry.id   a2a10ae8a4c7c629ebf66f05104a2ffd
#
_cell.length_a   1.000
_cell.length_b   1.000
_cell.length_c   1.000
_cell.angle_alpha   90.00
_cell.angle_beta   90.00
_cell.angle_gamma   90.00
#
_symmetry.space_group_name_H-M   'P 1'
#
loop_
_entity.id
_entity.type
_entity.pdbx_description
1 polymer ?
#
loop_
_entity_poly.entity_id
_entity_poly.type
_entity_poly.pdbx_seq_one_letter_code
_entity_poly.pdbx_strand_id
1 'polypeptide(L)'
;ARSVSGSSRATFAERTITSEPLNGTKIEVETPTHISGTVDFASGAIGTVLTTFDIWGAKLPFIEIYGSEGSLSVPNPNNFGDPVQILSREKGEWEDVPYSRPFSENSRGLGVADMAASIASGEPHRASGALASHVLEILHAFNLSSESGKRIDLTTTCDRPAPLPVDLLNFG
;
A
#
# COMPACT_ATOMS: atom_id res chain seq x y z
N ALA A 1 12.06 1.73 -2.45
CA ALA A 1 12.06 1.57 -3.92
C ALA A 1 13.24 2.34 -4.53
N ARG A 2 13.62 2.01 -5.76
CA ARG A 2 14.72 2.65 -6.50
C ARG A 2 14.22 3.34 -7.76
N SER A 3 13.29 2.72 -8.47
CA SER A 3 12.77 3.26 -9.72
C SER A 3 11.41 2.70 -10.07
N VAL A 4 10.70 3.42 -10.93
CA VAL A 4 9.33 3.12 -11.35
C VAL A 4 9.23 3.19 -12.87
N SER A 5 8.48 2.26 -13.46
CA SER A 5 8.00 2.31 -14.83
C SER A 5 6.51 2.05 -14.87
N GLY A 6 5.74 2.88 -15.58
CA GLY A 6 4.30 2.72 -15.57
C GLY A 6 3.57 3.43 -16.70
N SER A 7 2.28 3.12 -16.76
CA SER A 7 1.30 3.76 -17.63
C SER A 7 0.10 4.19 -16.79
N SER A 8 -0.40 5.38 -17.05
CA SER A 8 -1.58 5.93 -16.37
C SER A 8 -2.48 6.65 -17.35
N ARG A 9 -3.79 6.60 -17.10
CA ARG A 9 -4.80 7.33 -17.88
C ARG A 9 -6.12 7.43 -17.14
N ALA A 10 -6.97 8.36 -17.55
CA ALA A 10 -8.39 8.35 -17.25
C ALA A 10 -9.14 7.65 -18.41
N THR A 11 -9.97 6.66 -18.10
CA THR A 11 -10.78 5.96 -19.10
C THR A 11 -12.02 6.77 -19.47
N PHE A 12 -12.61 7.45 -18.49
CA PHE A 12 -13.82 8.25 -18.66
C PHE A 12 -13.51 9.71 -18.38
N ALA A 13 -13.84 10.60 -19.30
CA ALA A 13 -13.66 12.03 -19.12
C ALA A 13 -14.65 12.65 -18.12
N GLU A 14 -15.80 11.99 -17.90
CA GLU A 14 -16.85 12.41 -16.97
C GLU A 14 -17.33 11.22 -16.15
N ARG A 15 -17.65 11.47 -14.88
CA ARG A 15 -18.29 10.48 -13.99
C ARG A 15 -19.49 11.09 -13.27
N THR A 16 -20.43 10.23 -12.90
CA THR A 16 -21.57 10.61 -12.07
C THR A 16 -21.33 10.18 -10.63
N ILE A 17 -21.47 11.09 -9.68
CA ILE A 17 -21.38 10.80 -8.25
C ILE A 17 -22.59 9.93 -7.87
N THR A 18 -22.33 8.84 -7.15
CA THR A 18 -23.36 7.87 -6.72
C THR A 18 -23.65 7.93 -5.22
N SER A 19 -22.99 8.84 -4.47
CA SER A 19 -23.14 8.99 -3.01
C SER A 19 -23.83 10.31 -2.67
N GLU A 20 -24.62 10.29 -1.60
CA GLU A 20 -25.20 11.52 -1.03
C GLU A 20 -24.10 12.41 -0.40
N PRO A 21 -24.26 13.73 -0.36
CA PRO A 21 -25.43 14.52 -0.83
C PRO A 21 -25.37 14.93 -2.32
N LEU A 22 -24.37 14.49 -3.08
CA LEU A 22 -24.12 14.90 -4.45
C LEU A 22 -24.54 13.87 -5.50
N ASN A 23 -25.35 12.88 -5.11
CA ASN A 23 -25.82 11.82 -6.00
C ASN A 23 -26.45 12.39 -7.28
N GLY A 24 -26.05 11.86 -8.43
CA GLY A 24 -26.50 12.30 -9.76
C GLY A 24 -25.71 13.48 -10.36
N THR A 25 -24.83 14.12 -9.60
CA THR A 25 -23.99 15.21 -10.11
C THR A 25 -22.90 14.65 -11.02
N LYS A 26 -22.70 15.28 -12.16
CA LYS A 26 -21.60 14.97 -13.08
C LYS A 26 -20.36 15.75 -12.73
N ILE A 27 -19.21 15.10 -12.79
CA ILE A 27 -17.88 15.68 -12.54
C ILE A 27 -16.94 15.34 -13.68
N GLU A 28 -16.09 16.27 -14.05
CA GLU A 28 -14.95 16.03 -14.92
C GLU A 28 -13.87 15.23 -14.19
N VAL A 29 -13.22 14.32 -14.92
CA VAL A 29 -12.16 13.47 -14.38
C VAL A 29 -10.81 14.10 -14.75
N GLU A 30 -10.20 14.79 -13.81
CA GLU A 30 -8.95 15.54 -14.00
C GLU A 30 -7.68 14.74 -13.66
N THR A 31 -7.84 13.54 -13.10
CA THR A 31 -6.71 12.69 -12.67
C THR A 31 -6.77 11.31 -13.31
N PRO A 32 -5.63 10.63 -13.53
CA PRO A 32 -5.63 9.25 -13.97
C PRO A 32 -6.41 8.35 -13.01
N THR A 33 -7.30 7.54 -13.55
CA THR A 33 -8.15 6.59 -12.80
C THR A 33 -7.72 5.14 -12.98
N HIS A 34 -6.77 4.88 -13.89
CA HIS A 34 -6.16 3.59 -14.12
C HIS A 34 -4.64 3.75 -14.18
N ILE A 35 -3.92 3.04 -13.31
CA ILE A 35 -2.46 3.05 -13.23
C ILE A 35 -1.99 1.59 -13.16
N SER A 36 -1.01 1.25 -14.00
CA SER A 36 -0.34 -0.04 -14.00
C SER A 36 1.16 0.14 -14.25
N GLY A 37 1.98 -0.63 -13.54
CA GLY A 37 3.42 -0.55 -13.75
C GLY A 37 4.23 -1.40 -12.79
N THR A 38 5.54 -1.19 -12.80
CA THR A 38 6.52 -1.91 -12.00
C THR A 38 7.33 -0.97 -11.13
N VAL A 39 7.72 -1.48 -9.96
CA VAL A 39 8.63 -0.84 -9.01
C VAL A 39 9.84 -1.73 -8.82
N ASP A 40 11.02 -1.22 -9.08
CA ASP A 40 12.27 -1.91 -8.77
C ASP A 40 12.78 -1.49 -7.40
N PHE A 41 13.12 -2.46 -6.57
CA PHE A 41 13.69 -2.23 -5.25
C PHE A 41 15.21 -2.36 -5.25
N ALA A 42 15.88 -1.66 -4.34
CA ALA A 42 17.33 -1.74 -4.17
C ALA A 42 17.81 -3.15 -3.81
N SER A 43 16.95 -3.98 -3.20
CA SER A 43 17.21 -5.39 -2.88
C SER A 43 17.22 -6.31 -4.11
N GLY A 44 16.78 -5.82 -5.28
CA GLY A 44 16.58 -6.62 -6.49
C GLY A 44 15.17 -7.18 -6.65
N ALA A 45 14.28 -7.02 -5.67
CA ALA A 45 12.88 -7.37 -5.83
C ALA A 45 12.21 -6.47 -6.87
N ILE A 46 11.20 -7.01 -7.56
CA ILE A 46 10.36 -6.29 -8.53
C ILE A 46 8.93 -6.41 -8.08
N GLY A 47 8.26 -5.27 -7.92
CA GLY A 47 6.83 -5.20 -7.64
C GLY A 47 6.02 -4.84 -8.88
N THR A 48 4.84 -5.43 -9.03
CA THR A 48 3.85 -5.00 -10.02
C THR A 48 2.71 -4.31 -9.28
N VAL A 49 2.32 -3.13 -9.75
CA VAL A 49 1.23 -2.34 -9.17
C VAL A 49 0.12 -2.19 -10.21
N LEU A 50 -1.11 -2.44 -9.79
CA LEU A 50 -2.32 -2.16 -10.55
C LEU A 50 -3.33 -1.48 -9.63
N THR A 51 -3.70 -0.25 -9.95
CA THR A 51 -4.79 0.47 -9.28
C THR A 51 -5.76 1.01 -10.30
N THR A 52 -7.06 0.87 -10.07
CA THR A 52 -8.04 1.33 -11.03
C THR A 52 -9.41 1.58 -10.40
N PHE A 53 -10.06 2.65 -10.84
CA PHE A 53 -11.50 2.91 -10.61
C PHE A 53 -12.37 2.53 -11.83
N ASP A 54 -11.77 1.99 -12.89
CA ASP A 54 -12.40 1.82 -14.19
C ASP A 54 -12.90 0.39 -14.44
N ILE A 55 -13.00 -0.42 -13.38
CA ILE A 55 -13.43 -1.81 -13.44
C ILE A 55 -14.64 -2.08 -12.55
N TRP A 56 -15.44 -3.09 -12.91
CA TRP A 56 -16.60 -3.52 -12.13
C TRP A 56 -16.24 -4.51 -11.01
N GLY A 57 -15.06 -5.12 -11.06
CA GLY A 57 -14.56 -6.06 -10.07
C GLY A 57 -13.27 -6.71 -10.51
N ALA A 58 -12.55 -7.29 -9.56
CA ALA A 58 -11.29 -8.00 -9.78
C ALA A 58 -11.29 -9.34 -9.04
N LYS A 59 -10.52 -10.30 -9.57
CA LYS A 59 -10.19 -11.56 -8.91
C LYS A 59 -8.70 -11.65 -8.54
N LEU A 60 -7.95 -10.56 -8.75
CA LEU A 60 -6.56 -10.46 -8.34
C LEU A 60 -6.48 -10.35 -6.81
N PRO A 61 -5.47 -10.95 -6.17
CA PRO A 61 -5.21 -10.72 -4.76
C PRO A 61 -4.87 -9.25 -4.51
N PHE A 62 -5.15 -8.75 -3.30
CA PHE A 62 -4.76 -7.39 -2.94
C PHE A 62 -3.25 -7.22 -2.96
N ILE A 63 -2.53 -8.14 -2.29
CA ILE A 63 -1.08 -8.17 -2.26
C ILE A 63 -0.64 -9.64 -2.20
N GLU A 64 0.25 -10.04 -3.09
CA GLU A 64 0.98 -11.31 -3.02
C GLU A 64 2.48 -11.05 -3.14
N ILE A 65 3.27 -11.85 -2.41
CA ILE A 65 4.73 -11.79 -2.42
C ILE A 65 5.25 -13.17 -2.75
N TYR A 66 6.06 -13.26 -3.79
CA TYR A 66 6.66 -14.50 -4.24
C TYR A 66 8.15 -14.50 -3.92
N GLY A 67 8.57 -15.44 -3.09
CA GLY A 67 9.96 -15.64 -2.69
C GLY A 67 10.50 -17.00 -3.13
N SER A 68 11.79 -17.22 -2.96
CA SER A 68 12.45 -18.50 -3.31
C SER A 68 12.00 -19.68 -2.47
N GLU A 69 11.46 -19.43 -1.27
CA GLU A 69 11.09 -20.49 -0.31
C GLU A 69 9.58 -20.60 -0.11
N GLY A 70 8.81 -19.71 -0.68
CA GLY A 70 7.37 -19.70 -0.56
C GLY A 70 6.72 -18.42 -1.04
N SER A 71 5.42 -18.33 -0.82
CA SER A 71 4.60 -17.17 -1.15
C SER A 71 3.82 -16.69 0.06
N LEU A 72 3.53 -15.39 0.11
CA LEU A 72 2.66 -14.77 1.09
C LEU A 72 1.45 -14.16 0.37
N SER A 73 0.26 -14.43 0.89
CA SER A 73 -0.97 -13.72 0.51
C SER A 73 -1.35 -12.77 1.64
N VAL A 74 -1.36 -11.49 1.33
CA VAL A 74 -1.73 -10.43 2.27
C VAL A 74 -3.14 -9.96 1.92
N PRO A 75 -4.09 -10.00 2.85
CA PRO A 75 -5.47 -9.62 2.60
C PRO A 75 -5.63 -8.11 2.35
N ASN A 76 -6.87 -7.66 2.26
CA ASN A 76 -7.17 -6.24 2.08
C ASN A 76 -6.52 -5.40 3.22
N PRO A 77 -5.54 -4.53 2.92
CA PRO A 77 -4.82 -3.76 3.92
C PRO A 77 -5.69 -2.70 4.62
N ASN A 78 -6.91 -2.50 4.16
CA ASN A 78 -7.90 -1.63 4.80
C ASN A 78 -8.65 -2.32 5.96
N ASN A 79 -8.49 -3.64 6.10
CA ASN A 79 -9.00 -4.44 7.22
C ASN A 79 -7.89 -4.70 8.25
N PHE A 80 -8.28 -5.10 9.46
CA PHE A 80 -7.33 -5.35 10.56
C PHE A 80 -7.22 -6.83 10.92
N GLY A 81 -8.27 -7.60 10.70
CA GLY A 81 -8.42 -8.96 11.21
C GLY A 81 -8.45 -10.07 10.16
N ASP A 82 -8.19 -9.78 8.91
CA ASP A 82 -8.12 -10.82 7.88
C ASP A 82 -6.76 -11.54 7.95
N PRO A 83 -6.70 -12.87 7.79
CA PRO A 83 -5.48 -13.65 7.94
C PRO A 83 -4.48 -13.36 6.80
N VAL A 84 -3.22 -13.21 7.17
CA VAL A 84 -2.10 -13.35 6.22
C VAL A 84 -1.86 -14.85 6.04
N GLN A 85 -1.69 -15.30 4.81
CA GLN A 85 -1.43 -16.72 4.51
C GLN A 85 -0.04 -16.91 3.95
N ILE A 86 0.56 -18.05 4.27
CA ILE A 86 1.86 -18.49 3.75
C ILE A 86 1.70 -19.83 3.03
N LEU A 87 2.30 -19.94 1.85
CA LEU A 87 2.53 -21.17 1.14
C LEU A 87 4.02 -21.47 1.19
N SER A 88 4.44 -22.41 2.02
CA SER A 88 5.82 -22.84 2.05
C SER A 88 6.09 -23.91 1.00
N ARG A 89 7.32 -23.94 0.48
CA ARG A 89 7.76 -24.96 -0.48
C ARG A 89 7.63 -26.37 0.06
N GLU A 90 7.83 -26.57 1.37
CA GLU A 90 7.82 -27.89 2.00
C GLU A 90 6.41 -28.45 2.14
N LYS A 91 5.44 -27.62 2.53
CA LYS A 91 4.07 -28.03 2.82
C LYS A 91 3.18 -28.10 1.57
N GLY A 92 3.39 -27.19 0.61
CA GLY A 92 2.65 -27.17 -0.64
C GLY A 92 1.18 -26.74 -0.52
N GLU A 93 0.77 -26.21 0.64
CA GLU A 93 -0.58 -25.71 0.90
C GLU A 93 -0.54 -24.36 1.66
N TRP A 94 -1.59 -23.58 1.51
CA TRP A 94 -1.72 -22.29 2.19
C TRP A 94 -2.12 -22.50 3.65
N GLU A 95 -1.43 -21.80 4.55
CA GLU A 95 -1.67 -21.82 5.99
C GLU A 95 -1.83 -20.41 6.51
N ASP A 96 -2.72 -20.20 7.47
CA ASP A 96 -2.87 -18.93 8.14
C ASP A 96 -1.67 -18.65 9.06
N VAL A 97 -1.13 -17.46 8.97
CA VAL A 97 -0.07 -16.98 9.87
C VAL A 97 -0.73 -16.44 11.15
N PRO A 98 -0.39 -16.97 12.33
CA PRO A 98 -0.94 -16.45 13.59
C PRO A 98 -0.62 -14.98 13.80
N TYR A 99 -1.57 -14.23 14.34
CA TYR A 99 -1.34 -12.83 14.69
C TYR A 99 -0.26 -12.71 15.77
N SER A 100 0.70 -11.86 15.52
CA SER A 100 1.78 -11.54 16.48
C SER A 100 1.51 -10.26 17.27
N ARG A 101 0.38 -9.59 17.01
CA ARG A 101 -0.01 -8.31 17.63
C ARG A 101 -1.51 -8.30 17.92
N PRO A 102 -1.96 -7.62 18.99
CA PRO A 102 -3.37 -7.61 19.42
C PRO A 102 -4.22 -6.57 18.67
N PHE A 103 -3.90 -6.25 17.40
CA PHE A 103 -4.55 -5.17 16.64
C PHE A 103 -5.40 -5.70 15.49
N SER A 104 -6.08 -6.84 15.70
CA SER A 104 -6.91 -7.51 14.69
C SER A 104 -8.32 -6.96 14.53
N GLU A 105 -8.75 -6.07 15.44
CA GLU A 105 -10.04 -5.37 15.34
C GLU A 105 -9.86 -3.97 14.77
N ASN A 106 -10.94 -3.17 14.69
CA ASN A 106 -10.86 -1.81 14.17
C ASN A 106 -9.87 -0.95 14.97
N SER A 107 -8.71 -0.71 14.40
CA SER A 107 -7.55 -0.07 15.03
C SER A 107 -7.11 1.21 14.32
N ARG A 108 -8.03 1.97 13.75
CA ARG A 108 -7.77 3.21 12.99
C ARG A 108 -6.96 4.25 13.77
N GLY A 109 -7.03 4.27 15.10
CA GLY A 109 -6.29 5.18 15.96
C GLY A 109 -4.81 4.83 16.20
N LEU A 110 -4.33 3.65 15.76
CA LEU A 110 -2.97 3.17 16.05
C LEU A 110 -1.87 4.14 15.61
N GLY A 111 -2.00 4.75 14.45
CA GLY A 111 -1.01 5.73 13.98
C GLY A 111 -0.90 6.96 14.87
N VAL A 112 -2.03 7.42 15.43
CA VAL A 112 -2.06 8.55 16.37
C VAL A 112 -1.47 8.13 17.73
N ALA A 113 -1.79 6.93 18.21
CA ALA A 113 -1.22 6.39 19.44
C ALA A 113 0.30 6.22 19.33
N ASP A 114 0.80 5.69 18.21
CA ASP A 114 2.24 5.55 17.94
C ASP A 114 2.94 6.92 17.91
N MET A 115 2.32 7.92 17.31
CA MET A 115 2.85 9.29 17.31
C MET A 115 2.88 9.90 18.72
N ALA A 116 1.84 9.70 19.51
CA ALA A 116 1.79 10.18 20.90
C ALA A 116 2.88 9.52 21.76
N ALA A 117 3.04 8.19 21.65
CA ALA A 117 4.10 7.47 22.34
C ALA A 117 5.50 7.94 21.92
N SER A 118 5.69 8.20 20.64
CA SER A 118 6.93 8.76 20.08
C SER A 118 7.25 10.15 20.66
N ILE A 119 6.29 11.03 20.76
CA ILE A 119 6.45 12.37 21.36
C ILE A 119 6.86 12.23 22.85
N ALA A 120 6.25 11.30 23.58
CA ALA A 120 6.54 11.09 25.00
C ALA A 120 7.94 10.47 25.25
N SER A 121 8.37 9.54 24.40
CA SER A 121 9.62 8.79 24.56
C SER A 121 10.83 9.41 23.86
N GLY A 122 10.62 10.26 22.84
CA GLY A 122 11.64 10.75 21.93
C GLY A 122 12.06 9.74 20.85
N GLU A 123 11.45 8.56 20.81
CA GLU A 123 11.74 7.53 19.80
C GLU A 123 10.95 7.81 18.50
N PRO A 124 11.44 7.41 17.33
CA PRO A 124 10.77 7.69 16.07
C PRO A 124 9.46 6.89 15.92
N HIS A 125 8.39 7.54 15.47
CA HIS A 125 7.14 6.87 15.07
C HIS A 125 7.26 6.19 13.70
N ARG A 126 6.40 5.18 13.45
CA ARG A 126 6.51 4.31 12.26
C ARG A 126 6.06 4.99 10.98
N ALA A 127 4.92 5.66 10.99
CA ALA A 127 4.40 6.40 9.84
C ALA A 127 5.06 7.78 9.73
N SER A 128 6.38 7.80 9.50
CA SER A 128 7.18 9.01 9.46
C SER A 128 6.96 9.84 8.19
N GLY A 129 7.28 11.13 8.25
CA GLY A 129 7.29 12.01 7.08
C GLY A 129 8.24 11.53 5.97
N ALA A 130 9.38 10.94 6.32
CA ALA A 130 10.31 10.38 5.35
C ALA A 130 9.68 9.20 4.58
N LEU A 131 9.00 8.28 5.29
CA LEU A 131 8.27 7.19 4.66
C LEU A 131 7.14 7.71 3.76
N ALA A 132 6.34 8.65 4.25
CA ALA A 132 5.24 9.25 3.49
C ALA A 132 5.73 9.96 2.22
N SER A 133 6.84 10.72 2.31
CA SER A 133 7.45 11.40 1.18
C SER A 133 7.97 10.41 0.12
N HIS A 134 8.62 9.32 0.54
CA HIS A 134 9.08 8.28 -0.37
C HIS A 134 7.92 7.58 -1.09
N VAL A 135 6.86 7.23 -0.35
CA VAL A 135 5.65 6.64 -0.94
C VAL A 135 4.99 7.60 -1.93
N LEU A 136 4.89 8.88 -1.61
CA LEU A 136 4.33 9.90 -2.50
C LEU A 136 5.15 10.03 -3.79
N GLU A 137 6.48 10.02 -3.70
CA GLU A 137 7.36 10.04 -4.86
C GLU A 137 7.13 8.83 -5.76
N ILE A 138 6.99 7.61 -5.19
CA ILE A 138 6.66 6.39 -5.94
C ILE A 138 5.35 6.57 -6.71
N LEU A 139 4.30 7.08 -6.05
CA LEU A 139 2.98 7.27 -6.66
C LEU A 139 3.03 8.28 -7.82
N HIS A 140 3.73 9.40 -7.65
CA HIS A 140 3.93 10.38 -8.72
C HIS A 140 4.78 9.85 -9.86
N ALA A 141 5.78 9.02 -9.57
CA ALA A 141 6.67 8.45 -10.58
C ALA A 141 5.95 7.60 -11.63
N PHE A 142 4.82 6.96 -11.30
CA PHE A 142 3.99 6.26 -12.29
C PHE A 142 3.44 7.22 -13.35
N ASN A 143 2.95 8.38 -12.95
CA ASN A 143 2.43 9.39 -13.88
C ASN A 143 3.56 10.00 -14.71
N LEU A 144 4.67 10.38 -14.09
CA LEU A 144 5.85 10.90 -14.80
C LEU A 144 6.42 9.88 -15.80
N SER A 145 6.42 8.59 -15.44
CA SER A 145 6.82 7.52 -16.35
C SER A 145 5.88 7.41 -17.55
N SER A 146 4.57 7.46 -17.30
CA SER A 146 3.56 7.42 -18.36
C SER A 146 3.67 8.61 -19.32
N GLU A 147 3.88 9.80 -18.81
CA GLU A 147 4.00 11.04 -19.59
C GLU A 147 5.29 11.08 -20.42
N SER A 148 6.40 10.70 -19.81
CA SER A 148 7.72 10.74 -20.46
C SER A 148 8.03 9.52 -21.32
N GLY A 149 7.34 8.41 -21.13
CA GLY A 149 7.66 7.11 -21.73
C GLY A 149 8.96 6.52 -21.22
N LYS A 150 9.45 6.96 -20.04
CA LYS A 150 10.75 6.56 -19.48
C LYS A 150 10.57 5.98 -18.08
N ARG A 151 11.54 5.16 -17.68
CA ARG A 151 11.73 4.79 -16.28
C ARG A 151 12.14 6.01 -15.48
N ILE A 152 11.59 6.16 -14.28
CA ILE A 152 11.88 7.24 -13.34
C ILE A 152 12.71 6.67 -12.18
N ASP A 153 13.90 7.19 -11.98
CA ASP A 153 14.73 6.91 -10.81
C ASP A 153 14.27 7.80 -9.65
N LEU A 154 14.08 7.18 -8.47
CA LEU A 154 13.63 7.88 -7.28
C LEU A 154 14.80 8.58 -6.58
N THR A 155 14.53 9.71 -5.98
CA THR A 155 15.52 10.55 -5.29
C THR A 155 15.47 10.41 -3.77
N THR A 156 14.30 10.06 -3.21
CA THR A 156 14.12 9.84 -1.78
C THR A 156 14.38 8.38 -1.42
N THR A 157 14.67 8.16 -0.14
CA THR A 157 14.77 6.83 0.47
C THR A 157 14.13 6.86 1.85
N CYS A 158 13.77 5.70 2.37
CA CYS A 158 13.34 5.56 3.76
C CYS A 158 13.79 4.21 4.30
N ASP A 159 14.05 4.16 5.59
CA ASP A 159 14.29 2.91 6.30
C ASP A 159 12.98 2.19 6.58
N ARG A 160 13.06 0.87 6.72
CA ARG A 160 11.93 0.06 7.15
C ARG A 160 11.62 0.37 8.60
N PRO A 161 10.40 0.81 8.95
CA PRO A 161 10.04 1.06 10.33
C PRO A 161 10.02 -0.24 11.15
N ALA A 162 10.32 -0.13 12.44
CA ALA A 162 10.15 -1.23 13.37
C ALA A 162 8.66 -1.65 13.48
N PRO A 163 8.35 -2.92 13.81
CA PRO A 163 6.99 -3.33 14.10
C PRO A 163 6.39 -2.53 15.28
N LEU A 164 5.06 -2.35 15.28
CA LEU A 164 4.37 -1.76 16.42
C LEU A 164 4.63 -2.58 17.70
N PRO A 165 4.89 -1.95 18.86
CA PRO A 165 4.98 -2.65 20.13
C PRO A 165 3.65 -3.34 20.46
N VAL A 166 3.72 -4.50 21.14
CA VAL A 166 2.50 -5.23 21.55
C VAL A 166 1.71 -4.50 22.64
N ASP A 167 2.40 -3.67 23.39
CA ASP A 167 1.92 -2.90 24.54
C ASP A 167 1.65 -1.43 24.21
N LEU A 168 1.62 -1.05 22.93
CA LEU A 168 1.43 0.34 22.48
C LEU A 168 0.22 1.05 23.13
N LEU A 169 -0.85 0.32 23.44
CA LEU A 169 -2.08 0.86 24.03
C LEU A 169 -2.14 0.71 25.57
N ASN A 170 -1.12 0.16 26.20
CA ASN A 170 -1.02 0.05 27.65
C ASN A 170 -0.47 1.38 28.19
N PHE A 171 -1.36 2.34 28.32
CA PHE A 171 -1.11 3.57 29.06
C PHE A 171 -1.18 3.24 30.56
N GLY A 172 -0.05 2.83 31.16
CA GLY A 172 0.09 2.58 32.59
C GLY A 172 -0.04 3.84 33.44
#